data_52a49600de33eb28aaf3b1941ba835a0
#
_entry.id   52a49600de33eb28aaf3b1941ba835a0
#
_cell.length_a   1.000
_cell.length_b   1.000
_cell.length_c   1.000
_cell.angle_alpha   90.00
_cell.angle_beta   90.00
_cell.angle_gamma   90.00
#
_symmetry.space_group_name_H-M   'P 1'
#
loop_
_entity.id
_entity.type
_entity.pdbx_description
1 polymer ?
#
loop_
_entity_poly.entity_id
_entity_poly.type
_entity_poly.pdbx_seq_one_letter_code
_entity_poly.pdbx_strand_id
1 'polypeptide(L)'
;MGEFEFIDSIRKQFSVPEGFTGIGDDCAINPRGDGLETLVTKDMLVEGVHFLLDRISAYDLGWKSAAVNISDIAAMGGTPVASFLSLALPSALIADGPWLNEFIRGYRDLSIRFSCPLLGGDTTSSPDGLCIDVTVLGSAPAGHSVKRSGALDGDLVCVSGYLGDSGAGLKLLLGAAPSAPQACAGVADGESAGVCDEDSVGVGNG
;
A
#
# COMPACT_ATOMS: atom_id res chain seq x y z
N MET A 1 -25.72 -1.75 -0.31
CA MET A 1 -24.63 -2.05 0.64
C MET A 1 -23.35 -1.56 0.03
N GLY A 2 -22.69 -0.60 0.63
CA GLY A 2 -21.39 -0.10 0.20
C GLY A 2 -20.28 -1.03 0.72
N GLU A 3 -19.05 -0.83 0.20
CA GLU A 3 -17.88 -1.63 0.59
C GLU A 3 -17.65 -1.62 2.12
N PHE A 4 -17.64 -0.46 2.74
CA PHE A 4 -17.43 -0.32 4.19
C PHE A 4 -18.53 -0.99 5.03
N GLU A 5 -19.80 -0.93 4.58
CA GLU A 5 -20.90 -1.62 5.24
C GLU A 5 -20.72 -3.14 5.16
N PHE A 6 -20.22 -3.64 4.03
CA PHE A 6 -19.92 -5.06 3.85
C PHE A 6 -18.76 -5.51 4.75
N ILE A 7 -17.66 -4.76 4.77
CA ILE A 7 -16.51 -5.05 5.64
C ILE A 7 -16.94 -5.05 7.12
N ASP A 8 -17.74 -4.07 7.55
CA ASP A 8 -18.25 -4.01 8.93
C ASP A 8 -19.18 -5.19 9.26
N SER A 9 -19.95 -5.67 8.28
CA SER A 9 -20.78 -6.86 8.43
C SER A 9 -19.96 -8.14 8.64
N ILE A 10 -18.80 -8.25 7.96
CA ILE A 10 -17.85 -9.35 8.16
C ILE A 10 -17.23 -9.24 9.56
N ARG A 11 -16.71 -8.08 9.91
CA ARG A 11 -16.07 -7.83 11.22
C ARG A 11 -16.95 -8.26 12.39
N LYS A 12 -18.25 -8.02 12.31
CA LYS A 12 -19.23 -8.41 13.35
C LYS A 12 -19.45 -9.90 13.49
N GLN A 13 -19.07 -10.70 12.49
CA GLN A 13 -19.28 -12.15 12.49
C GLN A 13 -18.08 -12.93 13.04
N PHE A 14 -16.92 -12.27 13.20
CA PHE A 14 -15.71 -12.92 13.65
C PHE A 14 -15.19 -12.29 14.95
N SER A 15 -14.97 -13.13 15.94
CA SER A 15 -14.31 -12.71 17.19
C SER A 15 -12.79 -12.64 16.96
N VAL A 16 -12.18 -11.60 17.49
CA VAL A 16 -10.72 -11.43 17.47
C VAL A 16 -10.17 -11.86 18.84
N PRO A 17 -9.17 -12.75 18.90
CA PRO A 17 -8.57 -13.16 20.15
C PRO A 17 -7.96 -11.98 20.92
N GLU A 18 -7.84 -12.12 22.24
CA GLU A 18 -7.23 -11.11 23.09
C GLU A 18 -5.77 -10.81 22.63
N GLY A 19 -5.42 -9.54 22.58
CA GLY A 19 -4.11 -9.07 22.14
C GLY A 19 -3.96 -8.93 20.61
N PHE A 20 -4.86 -9.48 19.81
CA PHE A 20 -4.84 -9.31 18.37
C PHE A 20 -5.57 -8.02 17.96
N THR A 21 -5.17 -7.42 16.84
CA THR A 21 -5.95 -6.42 16.12
C THR A 21 -6.37 -7.03 14.79
N GLY A 22 -7.67 -7.04 14.53
CA GLY A 22 -8.25 -7.58 13.29
C GLY A 22 -8.63 -6.49 12.30
N ILE A 23 -9.75 -6.72 11.58
CA ILE A 23 -10.26 -5.85 10.52
C ILE A 23 -10.51 -4.43 11.03
N GLY A 24 -9.96 -3.43 10.33
CA GLY A 24 -10.23 -2.01 10.60
C GLY A 24 -9.02 -1.09 10.58
N ASP A 25 -7.82 -1.64 10.40
CA ASP A 25 -6.56 -0.91 10.24
C ASP A 25 -5.83 -1.35 8.96
N ASP A 26 -4.67 -0.76 8.64
CA ASP A 26 -3.90 -1.10 7.44
C ASP A 26 -3.31 -2.51 7.52
N CYS A 27 -2.99 -2.99 8.73
CA CYS A 27 -2.57 -4.38 8.94
C CYS A 27 -3.36 -5.02 10.09
N ALA A 28 -3.50 -6.34 10.04
CA ALA A 28 -3.78 -7.13 11.23
C ALA A 28 -2.51 -7.20 12.10
N ILE A 29 -2.69 -7.16 13.42
CA ILE A 29 -1.60 -7.26 14.40
C ILE A 29 -1.72 -8.58 15.16
N ASN A 30 -0.63 -9.36 15.18
CA ASN A 30 -0.51 -10.61 15.91
C ASN A 30 0.63 -10.51 16.95
N PRO A 31 0.34 -10.59 18.25
CA PRO A 31 1.36 -10.55 19.30
C PRO A 31 2.27 -11.78 19.22
N ARG A 32 3.59 -11.58 19.42
CA ARG A 32 4.59 -12.66 19.31
C ARG A 32 5.14 -13.17 20.63
N GLY A 33 5.01 -12.41 21.69
CA GLY A 33 5.54 -12.79 23.01
C GLY A 33 7.06 -12.60 23.20
N ASP A 34 7.80 -12.16 22.17
CA ASP A 34 9.24 -11.88 22.18
C ASP A 34 9.56 -10.37 22.19
N GLY A 35 8.61 -9.55 22.58
CA GLY A 35 8.72 -8.09 22.54
C GLY A 35 8.44 -7.48 21.17
N LEU A 36 8.02 -8.30 20.22
CA LEU A 36 7.61 -7.89 18.87
C LEU A 36 6.15 -8.27 18.62
N GLU A 37 5.58 -7.67 17.58
CA GLU A 37 4.31 -8.05 16.97
C GLU A 37 4.49 -8.24 15.47
N THR A 38 3.74 -9.15 14.90
CA THR A 38 3.68 -9.38 13.46
C THR A 38 2.56 -8.55 12.88
N LEU A 39 2.89 -7.78 11.85
CA LEU A 39 1.93 -7.08 10.99
C LEU A 39 1.64 -7.95 9.78
N VAL A 40 0.38 -8.01 9.38
CA VAL A 40 -0.04 -8.75 8.18
C VAL A 40 -0.97 -7.87 7.37
N THR A 41 -0.56 -7.54 6.15
CA THR A 41 -1.40 -6.85 5.17
C THR A 41 -1.61 -7.70 3.93
N LYS A 42 -2.68 -7.42 3.19
CA LYS A 42 -3.05 -8.16 1.99
C LYS A 42 -3.86 -7.27 1.06
N ASP A 43 -3.31 -7.02 -0.13
CA ASP A 43 -3.98 -6.27 -1.19
C ASP A 43 -4.16 -7.10 -2.45
N MET A 44 -5.29 -6.90 -3.09
CA MET A 44 -5.61 -7.46 -4.39
C MET A 44 -5.66 -6.35 -5.45
N LEU A 45 -4.92 -6.52 -6.54
CA LEU A 45 -4.95 -5.65 -7.70
C LEU A 45 -5.66 -6.35 -8.86
N VAL A 46 -6.70 -5.72 -9.38
CA VAL A 46 -7.53 -6.25 -10.47
C VAL A 46 -7.40 -5.35 -11.69
N GLU A 47 -7.14 -5.94 -12.84
CA GLU A 47 -7.11 -5.23 -14.13
C GLU A 47 -8.42 -4.49 -14.40
N GLY A 48 -8.33 -3.29 -14.95
CA GLY A 48 -9.47 -2.41 -15.18
C GLY A 48 -9.99 -1.67 -13.95
N VAL A 49 -9.55 -2.05 -12.74
CA VAL A 49 -9.91 -1.40 -11.46
C VAL A 49 -8.72 -0.66 -10.88
N HIS A 50 -7.62 -1.36 -10.64
CA HIS A 50 -6.43 -0.83 -9.96
C HIS A 50 -5.30 -0.45 -10.92
N PHE A 51 -5.35 -0.96 -12.15
CA PHE A 51 -4.42 -0.66 -13.22
C PHE A 51 -5.05 -0.94 -14.59
N LEU A 52 -4.50 -0.30 -15.62
CA LEU A 52 -4.83 -0.56 -17.03
C LEU A 52 -3.59 -1.19 -17.68
N LEU A 53 -3.73 -2.41 -18.18
CA LEU A 53 -2.60 -3.19 -18.69
C LEU A 53 -1.93 -2.55 -19.92
N ASP A 54 -2.69 -1.78 -20.71
CA ASP A 54 -2.20 -1.02 -21.86
C ASP A 54 -1.56 0.33 -21.49
N ARG A 55 -1.55 0.71 -20.21
CA ARG A 55 -1.05 2.00 -19.69
C ARG A 55 0.06 1.88 -18.65
N ILE A 56 0.42 0.68 -18.28
CA ILE A 56 1.48 0.42 -17.31
C ILE A 56 2.46 -0.60 -17.89
N SER A 57 3.76 -0.38 -17.66
CA SER A 57 4.74 -1.40 -18.04
C SER A 57 4.67 -2.62 -17.09
N ALA A 58 5.07 -3.79 -17.57
CA ALA A 58 5.14 -4.98 -16.73
C ALA A 58 6.03 -4.75 -15.49
N TYR A 59 7.16 -4.07 -15.68
CA TYR A 59 8.08 -3.71 -14.59
C TYR A 59 7.39 -2.83 -13.53
N ASP A 60 6.73 -1.75 -13.95
CA ASP A 60 6.07 -0.83 -13.03
C ASP A 60 4.89 -1.49 -12.32
N LEU A 61 4.17 -2.40 -13.00
CA LEU A 61 3.10 -3.17 -12.36
C LEU A 61 3.65 -4.12 -11.30
N GLY A 62 4.75 -4.80 -11.57
CA GLY A 62 5.44 -5.64 -10.60
C GLY A 62 5.91 -4.83 -9.38
N TRP A 63 6.52 -3.68 -9.62
CA TRP A 63 6.93 -2.74 -8.57
C TRP A 63 5.73 -2.28 -7.73
N LYS A 64 4.66 -1.79 -8.38
CA LYS A 64 3.43 -1.36 -7.71
C LYS A 64 2.82 -2.46 -6.84
N SER A 65 2.80 -3.70 -7.34
CA SER A 65 2.19 -4.83 -6.63
C SER A 65 2.84 -5.11 -5.26
N ALA A 66 4.16 -4.95 -5.17
CA ALA A 66 4.85 -5.03 -3.88
C ALA A 66 4.71 -3.74 -3.06
N ALA A 67 4.74 -2.57 -3.73
CA ALA A 67 4.77 -1.27 -3.07
C ALA A 67 3.52 -0.99 -2.23
N VAL A 68 2.33 -1.32 -2.72
CA VAL A 68 1.07 -1.03 -1.99
C VAL A 68 1.06 -1.70 -0.63
N ASN A 69 1.43 -2.97 -0.54
CA ASN A 69 1.48 -3.72 0.73
C ASN A 69 2.65 -3.29 1.63
N ILE A 70 3.83 -3.01 1.07
CA ILE A 70 4.97 -2.48 1.85
C ILE A 70 4.61 -1.12 2.45
N SER A 71 3.81 -0.32 1.73
CA SER A 71 3.28 0.95 2.22
C SER A 71 2.41 0.79 3.47
N ASP A 72 1.56 -0.23 3.54
CA ASP A 72 0.73 -0.50 4.72
C ASP A 72 1.57 -0.88 5.93
N ILE A 73 2.60 -1.69 5.73
CA ILE A 73 3.55 -2.00 6.81
C ILE A 73 4.23 -0.72 7.31
N ALA A 74 4.64 0.16 6.39
CA ALA A 74 5.27 1.44 6.74
C ALA A 74 4.28 2.39 7.44
N ALA A 75 3.01 2.45 6.99
CA ALA A 75 1.96 3.26 7.62
C ALA A 75 1.74 2.89 9.08
N MET A 76 1.93 1.62 9.44
CA MET A 76 1.85 1.14 10.80
C MET A 76 3.19 1.19 11.56
N GLY A 77 4.21 1.87 11.03
CA GLY A 77 5.53 2.00 11.67
C GLY A 77 6.33 0.71 11.72
N GLY A 78 5.99 -0.27 10.90
CA GLY A 78 6.62 -1.57 10.84
C GLY A 78 7.76 -1.67 9.82
N THR A 79 8.49 -2.77 9.92
CA THR A 79 9.52 -3.17 8.94
C THR A 79 9.02 -4.41 8.20
N PRO A 80 8.99 -4.43 6.86
CA PRO A 80 8.60 -5.61 6.10
C PRO A 80 9.61 -6.76 6.31
N VAL A 81 9.12 -7.99 6.32
CA VAL A 81 9.91 -9.19 6.63
C VAL A 81 9.87 -10.21 5.49
N ALA A 82 8.70 -10.41 4.91
CA ALA A 82 8.51 -11.38 3.83
C ALA A 82 7.24 -11.08 3.05
N SER A 83 7.19 -11.55 1.80
CA SER A 83 5.99 -11.43 0.96
C SER A 83 5.60 -12.77 0.32
N PHE A 84 4.33 -12.84 -0.08
CA PHE A 84 3.73 -13.95 -0.85
C PHE A 84 2.95 -13.33 -2.01
N LEU A 85 3.14 -13.86 -3.21
CA LEU A 85 2.55 -13.35 -4.44
C LEU A 85 1.67 -14.42 -5.09
N SER A 86 0.41 -14.13 -5.28
CA SER A 86 -0.49 -14.98 -6.07
C SER A 86 -0.94 -14.25 -7.34
N LEU A 87 -0.95 -14.98 -8.46
CA LEU A 87 -1.27 -14.46 -9.79
C LEU A 87 -2.37 -15.32 -10.43
N ALA A 88 -3.46 -14.66 -10.85
CA ALA A 88 -4.40 -15.26 -11.79
C ALA A 88 -4.19 -14.61 -13.17
N LEU A 89 -3.61 -15.35 -14.10
CA LEU A 89 -3.08 -14.87 -15.37
C LEU A 89 -3.98 -15.28 -16.54
N PRO A 90 -4.36 -14.33 -17.43
CA PRO A 90 -4.91 -14.68 -18.74
C PRO A 90 -3.92 -15.51 -19.55
N SER A 91 -4.42 -16.43 -20.38
CA SER A 91 -3.58 -17.32 -21.16
C SER A 91 -2.59 -16.59 -22.08
N ALA A 92 -2.96 -15.41 -22.58
CA ALA A 92 -2.07 -14.57 -23.38
C ALA A 92 -0.84 -14.10 -22.60
N LEU A 93 -0.99 -13.74 -21.33
CA LEU A 93 0.13 -13.34 -20.46
C LEU A 93 0.96 -14.56 -20.00
N ILE A 94 0.33 -15.71 -19.79
CA ILE A 94 1.07 -16.95 -19.48
C ILE A 94 2.05 -17.29 -20.62
N ALA A 95 1.66 -17.05 -21.86
CA ALA A 95 2.49 -17.29 -23.04
C ALA A 95 3.57 -16.20 -23.26
N ASP A 96 3.45 -15.04 -22.62
CA ASP A 96 4.38 -13.90 -22.77
C ASP A 96 5.50 -13.95 -21.70
N GLY A 97 6.47 -14.81 -21.94
CA GLY A 97 7.65 -14.95 -21.07
C GLY A 97 8.43 -13.65 -20.82
N PRO A 98 8.71 -12.81 -21.84
CA PRO A 98 9.30 -11.50 -21.65
C PRO A 98 8.53 -10.59 -20.71
N TRP A 99 7.20 -10.51 -20.85
CA TRP A 99 6.34 -9.71 -19.99
C TRP A 99 6.41 -10.19 -18.53
N LEU A 100 6.30 -11.49 -18.30
CA LEU A 100 6.37 -12.10 -16.97
C LEU A 100 7.73 -11.83 -16.31
N ASN A 101 8.82 -11.92 -17.07
CA ASN A 101 10.16 -11.63 -16.55
C ASN A 101 10.31 -10.18 -16.10
N GLU A 102 9.79 -9.23 -16.87
CA GLU A 102 9.82 -7.81 -16.50
C GLU A 102 8.95 -7.53 -15.27
N PHE A 103 7.76 -8.14 -15.18
CA PHE A 103 6.90 -8.04 -14.00
C PHE A 103 7.63 -8.53 -12.75
N ILE A 104 8.20 -9.73 -12.79
CA ILE A 104 8.96 -10.29 -11.66
C ILE A 104 10.21 -9.46 -11.36
N ARG A 105 10.85 -8.86 -12.37
CA ARG A 105 11.99 -7.95 -12.15
C ARG A 105 11.58 -6.72 -11.35
N GLY A 106 10.48 -6.07 -11.70
CA GLY A 106 9.95 -4.92 -10.94
C GLY A 106 9.61 -5.27 -9.50
N TYR A 107 8.92 -6.38 -9.29
CA TYR A 107 8.60 -6.89 -7.95
C TYR A 107 9.87 -7.16 -7.12
N ARG A 108 10.85 -7.87 -7.71
CA ARG A 108 12.12 -8.22 -7.08
C ARG A 108 12.93 -6.99 -6.69
N ASP A 109 13.05 -6.00 -7.58
CA ASP A 109 13.89 -4.83 -7.35
C ASP A 109 13.36 -4.02 -6.15
N LEU A 110 12.04 -3.91 -5.97
CA LEU A 110 11.45 -3.32 -4.77
C LEU A 110 11.66 -4.22 -3.54
N SER A 111 11.46 -5.52 -3.67
CA SER A 111 11.68 -6.50 -2.59
C SER A 111 13.10 -6.42 -2.03
N ILE A 112 14.10 -6.29 -2.90
CA ILE A 112 15.51 -6.11 -2.50
C ILE A 112 15.69 -4.78 -1.75
N ARG A 113 15.13 -3.69 -2.27
CA ARG A 113 15.24 -2.36 -1.67
C ARG A 113 14.74 -2.31 -0.23
N PHE A 114 13.68 -3.04 0.07
CA PHE A 114 13.06 -3.08 1.41
C PHE A 114 13.38 -4.37 2.19
N SER A 115 14.31 -5.19 1.71
CA SER A 115 14.69 -6.46 2.35
C SER A 115 13.48 -7.36 2.66
N CYS A 116 12.48 -7.36 1.76
CA CYS A 116 11.24 -8.11 1.86
C CYS A 116 11.21 -9.27 0.85
N PRO A 117 11.86 -10.40 1.12
CA PRO A 117 11.97 -11.49 0.17
C PRO A 117 10.60 -12.10 -0.16
N LEU A 118 10.43 -12.51 -1.42
CA LEU A 118 9.31 -13.34 -1.84
C LEU A 118 9.56 -14.78 -1.40
N LEU A 119 8.72 -15.31 -0.51
CA LEU A 119 8.88 -16.65 0.06
C LEU A 119 7.93 -17.69 -0.54
N GLY A 120 6.90 -17.27 -1.26
CA GLY A 120 5.94 -18.18 -1.86
C GLY A 120 4.77 -17.46 -2.51
N GLY A 121 3.74 -18.23 -2.83
CA GLY A 121 2.53 -17.72 -3.47
C GLY A 121 1.84 -18.81 -4.25
N ASP A 122 0.98 -18.39 -5.18
CA ASP A 122 0.23 -19.30 -6.05
C ASP A 122 0.13 -18.71 -7.47
N THR A 123 -0.05 -19.57 -8.45
CA THR A 123 -0.27 -19.15 -9.84
C THR A 123 -1.34 -20.00 -10.49
N THR A 124 -2.37 -19.35 -11.00
CA THR A 124 -3.48 -19.99 -11.70
C THR A 124 -3.82 -19.26 -12.98
N SER A 125 -4.65 -19.88 -13.82
CA SER A 125 -5.20 -19.22 -15.00
C SER A 125 -6.40 -18.33 -14.63
N SER A 126 -6.56 -17.24 -15.36
CA SER A 126 -7.76 -16.39 -15.32
C SER A 126 -8.49 -16.48 -16.67
N PRO A 127 -9.82 -16.58 -16.68
CA PRO A 127 -10.59 -16.55 -17.94
C PRO A 127 -10.60 -15.16 -18.58
N ASP A 128 -10.46 -14.10 -17.79
CA ASP A 128 -10.54 -12.71 -18.24
C ASP A 128 -9.25 -11.94 -17.91
N GLY A 129 -9.31 -10.91 -17.08
CA GLY A 129 -8.19 -10.04 -16.77
C GLY A 129 -7.18 -10.61 -15.76
N LEU A 130 -6.08 -9.90 -15.63
CA LEU A 130 -5.03 -10.18 -14.65
C LEU A 130 -5.51 -9.80 -13.25
N CYS A 131 -5.35 -10.73 -12.31
CA CYS A 131 -5.53 -10.47 -10.88
C CYS A 131 -4.24 -10.80 -10.13
N ILE A 132 -3.80 -9.87 -9.30
CA ILE A 132 -2.57 -9.96 -8.50
C ILE A 132 -2.99 -9.85 -7.04
N ASP A 133 -2.56 -10.79 -6.22
CA ASP A 133 -2.80 -10.79 -4.79
C ASP A 133 -1.45 -10.87 -4.07
N VAL A 134 -1.22 -9.94 -3.17
CA VAL A 134 0.04 -9.89 -2.41
C VAL A 134 -0.28 -9.87 -0.92
N THR A 135 0.40 -10.72 -0.17
CA THR A 135 0.42 -10.67 1.28
C THR A 135 1.82 -10.29 1.74
N VAL A 136 1.93 -9.33 2.65
CA VAL A 136 3.20 -8.96 3.27
C VAL A 136 3.12 -9.15 4.78
N LEU A 137 4.16 -9.80 5.30
CA LEU A 137 4.42 -9.87 6.73
C LEU A 137 5.40 -8.77 7.11
N GLY A 138 5.10 -8.07 8.19
CA GLY A 138 5.98 -7.08 8.79
C GLY A 138 6.19 -7.36 10.27
N SER A 139 7.06 -6.59 10.88
CA SER A 139 7.32 -6.64 12.31
C SER A 139 7.42 -5.22 12.89
N ALA A 140 6.88 -5.04 14.08
CA ALA A 140 7.01 -3.83 14.89
C ALA A 140 7.31 -4.18 16.35
N PRO A 141 7.86 -3.28 17.17
CA PRO A 141 7.93 -3.46 18.60
C PRO A 141 6.53 -3.59 19.20
N ALA A 142 6.34 -4.51 20.14
CA ALA A 142 5.05 -4.79 20.74
C ALA A 142 4.40 -3.53 21.34
N GLY A 143 3.16 -3.26 20.93
CA GLY A 143 2.39 -2.09 21.37
C GLY A 143 2.79 -0.75 20.75
N HIS A 144 3.69 -0.75 19.75
CA HIS A 144 4.16 0.47 19.07
C HIS A 144 3.67 0.60 17.62
N SER A 145 2.83 -0.30 17.14
CA SER A 145 2.20 -0.15 15.83
C SER A 145 1.33 1.09 15.79
N VAL A 146 1.56 1.93 14.77
CA VAL A 146 0.76 3.13 14.51
C VAL A 146 -0.59 2.71 13.93
N LYS A 147 -1.67 3.27 14.44
CA LYS A 147 -3.04 2.94 14.05
C LYS A 147 -3.74 4.14 13.42
N ARG A 148 -4.79 3.89 12.66
CA ARG A 148 -5.70 4.93 12.16
C ARG A 148 -6.39 5.72 13.27
N SER A 149 -6.45 5.17 14.47
CA SER A 149 -6.99 5.80 15.67
C SER A 149 -5.87 6.36 16.54
N GLY A 150 -6.20 7.35 17.38
CA GLY A 150 -5.27 7.85 18.38
C GLY A 150 -4.78 9.28 18.15
N ALA A 151 -5.11 9.89 17.00
CA ALA A 151 -4.85 11.30 16.78
C ALA A 151 -5.60 12.16 17.82
N LEU A 152 -4.94 13.18 18.32
CA LEU A 152 -5.45 14.08 19.35
C LEU A 152 -5.58 15.49 18.81
N ASP A 153 -6.39 16.29 19.51
CA ASP A 153 -6.54 17.71 19.19
C ASP A 153 -5.18 18.44 19.38
N GLY A 154 -4.73 19.12 18.33
CA GLY A 154 -3.41 19.76 18.30
C GLY A 154 -2.31 18.96 17.58
N ASP A 155 -2.57 17.74 17.16
CA ASP A 155 -1.63 16.97 16.34
C ASP A 155 -1.47 17.60 14.94
N LEU A 156 -0.25 17.53 14.39
CA LEU A 156 0.04 18.02 13.05
C LEU A 156 -0.34 16.97 12.00
N VAL A 157 -1.06 17.43 10.97
CA VAL A 157 -1.34 16.61 9.78
C VAL A 157 -0.19 16.80 8.79
N CYS A 158 0.58 15.73 8.54
CA CYS A 158 1.72 15.77 7.64
C CYS A 158 1.47 14.90 6.41
N VAL A 159 2.07 15.27 5.29
CA VAL A 159 2.07 14.48 4.05
C VAL A 159 3.49 14.40 3.50
N SER A 160 3.83 13.28 2.86
CA SER A 160 5.07 13.12 2.11
C SER A 160 4.82 13.48 0.64
N GLY A 161 5.52 14.49 0.12
CA GLY A 161 5.35 14.95 -1.27
C GLY A 161 4.13 15.83 -1.48
N TYR A 162 3.66 15.91 -2.73
CA TYR A 162 2.55 16.78 -3.13
C TYR A 162 1.23 16.04 -3.22
N LEU A 163 0.15 16.67 -2.73
CA LEU A 163 -1.19 16.12 -2.86
C LEU A 163 -1.70 16.26 -4.31
N GLY A 164 -2.27 15.19 -4.83
CA GLY A 164 -2.95 15.18 -6.12
C GLY A 164 -2.12 14.72 -7.31
N ASP A 165 -0.80 14.53 -7.19
CA ASP A 165 0.09 14.11 -8.29
C ASP A 165 -0.37 12.80 -8.94
N SER A 166 -0.74 11.82 -8.15
CA SER A 166 -1.25 10.52 -8.66
C SER A 166 -2.53 10.69 -9.48
N GLY A 167 -3.48 11.48 -8.98
CA GLY A 167 -4.74 11.76 -9.69
C GLY A 167 -4.52 12.59 -10.96
N ALA A 168 -3.60 13.55 -10.94
CA ALA A 168 -3.22 14.34 -12.12
C ALA A 168 -2.54 13.46 -13.17
N GLY A 169 -1.61 12.61 -12.75
CA GLY A 169 -0.94 11.65 -13.63
C GLY A 169 -1.93 10.68 -14.30
N LEU A 170 -2.88 10.15 -13.55
CA LEU A 170 -3.93 9.30 -14.12
C LEU A 170 -4.78 10.03 -15.16
N LYS A 171 -5.19 11.29 -14.89
CA LYS A 171 -5.94 12.10 -15.87
C LYS A 171 -5.17 12.30 -17.17
N LEU A 172 -3.87 12.58 -17.08
CA LEU A 172 -3.01 12.73 -18.26
C LEU A 172 -2.90 11.42 -19.03
N LEU A 173 -2.71 10.29 -18.36
CA LEU A 173 -2.65 8.96 -18.98
C LEU A 173 -3.96 8.60 -19.70
N LEU A 174 -5.10 9.02 -19.16
CA LEU A 174 -6.42 8.80 -19.77
C LEU A 174 -6.76 9.82 -20.87
N GLY A 175 -5.85 10.77 -21.18
CA GLY A 175 -6.07 11.79 -22.21
C GLY A 175 -7.06 12.90 -21.79
N ALA A 176 -7.40 13.02 -20.53
CA ALA A 176 -8.20 14.12 -20.01
C ALA A 176 -7.33 15.37 -19.85
N ALA A 177 -7.73 16.50 -20.46
CA ALA A 177 -7.07 17.76 -20.18
C ALA A 177 -7.14 18.09 -18.68
N PRO A 178 -6.06 18.61 -18.07
CA PRO A 178 -6.11 19.01 -16.67
C PRO A 178 -7.20 20.07 -16.49
N SER A 179 -8.18 19.79 -15.63
CA SER A 179 -9.17 20.81 -15.23
C SER A 179 -8.42 21.94 -14.52
N ALA A 180 -8.75 23.20 -14.86
CA ALA A 180 -8.23 24.33 -14.12
C ALA A 180 -8.44 24.12 -12.61
N PRO A 181 -7.49 24.50 -11.76
CA PRO A 181 -7.64 24.35 -10.32
C PRO A 181 -8.92 25.04 -9.88
N GLN A 182 -9.87 24.28 -9.34
CA GLN A 182 -10.98 24.87 -8.61
C GLN A 182 -10.37 25.55 -7.39
N ALA A 183 -10.48 26.87 -7.33
CA ALA A 183 -10.12 27.61 -6.13
C ALA A 183 -10.89 27.01 -4.95
N CYS A 184 -10.17 26.55 -3.94
CA CYS A 184 -10.78 26.13 -2.69
C CYS A 184 -11.52 27.34 -2.12
N ALA A 185 -12.84 27.32 -2.17
CA ALA A 185 -13.68 28.32 -1.52
C ALA A 185 -13.52 28.14 -0.01
N GLY A 186 -12.87 29.09 0.64
CA GLY A 186 -12.96 29.33 2.08
C GLY A 186 -11.95 28.57 2.95
N VAL A 187 -10.68 29.01 2.92
CA VAL A 187 -9.87 29.07 4.15
C VAL A 187 -9.85 30.53 4.54
N ALA A 188 -10.47 30.87 5.66
CA ALA A 188 -10.38 32.21 6.23
C ALA A 188 -8.89 32.54 6.52
N ASP A 189 -8.52 33.78 6.20
CA ASP A 189 -7.18 34.34 6.42
C ASP A 189 -6.72 34.10 7.88
N GLY A 190 -5.61 33.40 8.04
CA GLY A 190 -4.95 33.28 9.34
C GLY A 190 -3.90 32.18 9.37
N GLU A 191 -2.65 32.61 9.24
CA GLU A 191 -1.40 31.91 9.50
C GLU A 191 -0.84 31.02 8.37
N SER A 192 0.31 31.47 7.88
CA SER A 192 1.14 30.81 6.88
C SER A 192 1.63 29.45 7.37
N ALA A 193 1.27 28.39 6.64
CA ALA A 193 1.88 27.08 6.80
C ALA A 193 3.38 27.21 6.47
N GLY A 194 4.24 27.05 7.48
CA GLY A 194 5.68 26.98 7.29
C GLY A 194 6.04 25.72 6.50
N VAL A 195 6.75 25.91 5.39
CA VAL A 195 7.40 24.82 4.69
C VAL A 195 8.54 24.34 5.58
N CYS A 196 8.52 23.07 5.99
CA CYS A 196 9.67 22.46 6.66
C CYS A 196 10.75 22.23 5.60
N ASP A 197 11.83 23.02 5.63
CA ASP A 197 13.01 22.79 4.79
C ASP A 197 13.70 21.49 5.19
N GLU A 198 14.07 20.69 4.21
CA GLU A 198 14.71 19.36 4.37
C GLU A 198 16.12 19.40 5.01
N ASP A 199 16.69 20.58 5.27
CA ASP A 199 18.09 20.74 5.65
C ASP A 199 18.39 20.79 7.17
N SER A 200 17.43 20.48 8.05
CA SER A 200 17.64 20.59 9.50
C SER A 200 17.69 19.27 10.27
N VAL A 201 18.14 18.18 9.63
CA VAL A 201 18.53 16.99 10.40
C VAL A 201 19.98 17.12 10.83
N GLY A 202 20.20 17.83 11.93
CA GLY A 202 21.49 17.92 12.60
C GLY A 202 21.88 16.54 13.13
N VAL A 203 22.92 15.94 12.55
CA VAL A 203 23.60 14.79 13.11
C VAL A 203 24.37 15.25 14.36
N GLY A 204 23.77 15.04 15.53
CA GLY A 204 24.45 15.19 16.80
C GLY A 204 25.38 14.01 17.02
N ASN A 205 26.68 14.20 16.87
CA ASN A 205 27.71 13.31 17.39
C ASN A 205 27.79 13.49 18.92
N GLY A 206 27.60 12.38 19.65
CA GLY A 206 27.80 12.26 21.07
C GLY A 206 27.62 10.81 21.53
#